data_81063f10e0ed4c24e920e90a9ed8ffb9
#
_entry.id   81063f10e0ed4c24e920e90a9ed8ffb9
#
_cell.length_a   1.000
_cell.length_b   1.000
_cell.length_c   1.000
_cell.angle_alpha   90.00
_cell.angle_beta   90.00
_cell.angle_gamma   90.00
#
_symmetry.space_group_name_H-M   'P 1'
#
loop_
_entity.id
_entity.type
_entity.pdbx_description
1 polymer ?
#
loop_
_entity_poly.entity_id
_entity_poly.type
_entity_poly.pdbx_seq_one_letter_code
_entity_poly.pdbx_strand_id
1 'polypeptide(L)'
;MVSKTIAERRVGSSPTIPTKKYSGGIKMQAISSFTVNHLLMNRGIFVSRVDTPISGVYLTTFDIRLTLPNREAHIPPEASHTIEHLVATYVRNNVEWKDKIVYFGPMGCLTGFYLIVYDRHPVTPEKISSLVLNAFKFVVRFRGEVIGATKEECGSYLFHNLPVAKKYAKKFVHYMYFNRNHKDMIFCYPTSNPKEE
;
A
#
# COMPACT_ATOMS: atom_id res chain seq x y z
N MET A 1 0.46 -31.03 -32.53
CA MET A 1 -0.29 -29.79 -32.45
C MET A 1 -1.19 -29.85 -31.23
N VAL A 2 -0.82 -29.19 -30.14
CA VAL A 2 -1.67 -29.04 -28.95
C VAL A 2 -1.68 -27.56 -28.62
N SER A 3 -2.80 -26.91 -28.99
CA SER A 3 -3.08 -25.52 -28.68
C SER A 3 -3.38 -25.40 -27.17
N LYS A 4 -2.49 -24.79 -26.40
CA LYS A 4 -2.81 -24.38 -25.02
C LYS A 4 -3.44 -22.99 -25.07
N THR A 5 -4.76 -22.97 -24.98
CA THR A 5 -5.54 -21.77 -24.74
C THR A 5 -5.18 -21.22 -23.35
N ILE A 6 -4.46 -20.11 -23.31
CA ILE A 6 -4.22 -19.35 -22.08
C ILE A 6 -5.54 -18.66 -21.77
N ALA A 7 -6.21 -19.12 -20.70
CA ALA A 7 -7.38 -18.47 -20.18
C ALA A 7 -6.98 -17.07 -19.66
N GLU A 8 -7.35 -16.04 -20.40
CA GLU A 8 -7.34 -14.65 -19.90
C GLU A 8 -8.25 -14.57 -18.68
N ARG A 9 -7.65 -14.49 -17.48
CA ARG A 9 -8.38 -14.06 -16.29
C ARG A 9 -8.83 -12.63 -16.56
N ARG A 10 -10.10 -12.44 -16.87
CA ARG A 10 -10.76 -11.13 -16.91
C ARG A 10 -10.49 -10.44 -15.58
N VAL A 11 -9.80 -9.31 -15.65
CA VAL A 11 -9.77 -8.32 -14.57
C VAL A 11 -11.24 -8.00 -14.28
N GLY A 12 -11.69 -8.32 -13.07
CA GLY A 12 -13.09 -8.22 -12.69
C GLY A 12 -13.66 -6.85 -13.04
N SER A 13 -14.86 -6.86 -13.60
CA SER A 13 -15.68 -5.67 -13.87
C SER A 13 -15.66 -4.79 -12.61
N SER A 14 -15.24 -3.53 -12.76
CA SER A 14 -15.31 -2.53 -11.68
C SER A 14 -16.71 -2.54 -11.08
N PRO A 15 -16.86 -2.68 -9.76
CA PRO A 15 -18.15 -2.63 -9.12
C PRO A 15 -18.82 -1.29 -9.47
N THR A 16 -20.14 -1.33 -9.75
CA THR A 16 -20.93 -0.15 -10.01
C THR A 16 -20.81 0.78 -8.80
N ILE A 17 -20.15 1.93 -8.98
CA ILE A 17 -19.85 2.86 -7.88
C ILE A 17 -21.16 3.54 -7.47
N PRO A 18 -21.65 3.35 -6.23
CA PRO A 18 -22.90 3.96 -5.80
C PRO A 18 -22.78 5.49 -5.75
N THR A 19 -23.75 6.18 -6.31
CA THR A 19 -23.84 7.64 -6.23
C THR A 19 -24.37 8.02 -4.85
N LYS A 20 -23.58 8.71 -4.04
CA LYS A 20 -24.03 9.29 -2.77
C LYS A 20 -24.42 10.76 -2.97
N LYS A 21 -25.57 11.16 -2.38
CA LYS A 21 -25.92 12.57 -2.22
C LYS A 21 -25.17 13.12 -1.02
N TYR A 22 -24.42 14.19 -1.22
CA TYR A 22 -23.81 14.97 -0.14
C TYR A 22 -24.67 16.19 0.20
N SER A 23 -24.51 16.76 1.39
CA SER A 23 -25.21 17.98 1.81
C SER A 23 -24.99 19.10 0.77
N GLY A 24 -26.08 19.70 0.26
CA GLY A 24 -26.01 20.70 -0.80
C GLY A 24 -26.44 20.22 -2.19
N GLY A 25 -26.94 18.97 -2.34
CA GLY A 25 -27.54 18.47 -3.59
C GLY A 25 -26.54 18.07 -4.68
N ILE A 26 -25.23 18.17 -4.43
CA ILE A 26 -24.18 17.76 -5.37
C ILE A 26 -24.14 16.23 -5.44
N LYS A 27 -24.40 15.66 -6.63
CA LYS A 27 -24.22 14.23 -6.89
C LYS A 27 -22.77 13.98 -7.28
N MET A 28 -22.03 13.24 -6.47
CA MET A 28 -20.66 12.82 -6.78
C MET A 28 -20.57 11.29 -6.75
N GLN A 29 -19.77 10.73 -7.64
CA GLN A 29 -19.42 9.31 -7.58
C GLN A 29 -18.41 9.10 -6.45
N ALA A 30 -18.60 8.03 -5.67
CA ALA A 30 -17.59 7.62 -4.70
C ALA A 30 -16.31 7.19 -5.42
N ILE A 31 -15.14 7.58 -4.90
CA ILE A 31 -13.87 7.10 -5.42
C ILE A 31 -13.67 5.63 -5.04
N SER A 32 -12.91 4.90 -5.84
CA SER A 32 -12.70 3.45 -5.68
C SER A 32 -12.25 3.03 -4.27
N SER A 33 -11.41 3.83 -3.61
CA SER A 33 -10.96 3.57 -2.24
C SER A 33 -12.09 3.60 -1.19
N PHE A 34 -13.24 4.24 -1.50
CA PHE A 34 -14.40 4.28 -0.60
C PHE A 34 -15.39 3.12 -0.83
N THR A 35 -15.15 2.30 -1.86
CA THR A 35 -15.98 1.13 -2.16
C THR A 35 -15.46 -0.14 -1.49
N VAL A 36 -14.24 -0.14 -0.97
CA VAL A 36 -13.66 -1.28 -0.24
C VAL A 36 -14.23 -1.31 1.19
N ASN A 37 -14.70 -2.47 1.62
CA ASN A 37 -15.17 -2.66 3.00
C ASN A 37 -13.99 -2.69 3.97
N HIS A 38 -13.72 -1.55 4.63
CA HIS A 38 -12.60 -1.39 5.56
C HIS A 38 -12.72 -2.25 6.83
N LEU A 39 -13.92 -2.70 7.21
CA LEU A 39 -14.09 -3.60 8.36
C LEU A 39 -13.56 -5.02 8.09
N LEU A 40 -13.50 -5.42 6.82
CA LEU A 40 -13.02 -6.73 6.41
C LEU A 40 -11.53 -6.73 6.02
N MET A 41 -10.92 -5.55 5.88
CA MET A 41 -9.52 -5.45 5.45
C MET A 41 -8.56 -6.08 6.46
N ASN A 42 -7.59 -6.80 5.94
CA ASN A 42 -6.44 -7.32 6.68
C ASN A 42 -5.21 -6.43 6.48
N ARG A 43 -4.12 -6.76 7.16
CA ARG A 43 -2.79 -6.27 6.81
C ARG A 43 -2.36 -6.93 5.52
N GLY A 44 -1.64 -6.20 4.67
CA GLY A 44 -1.21 -6.78 3.40
C GLY A 44 -0.66 -5.76 2.44
N ILE A 45 -0.49 -6.22 1.21
CA ILE A 45 -0.04 -5.43 0.06
C ILE A 45 -1.08 -5.64 -1.04
N PHE A 46 -1.92 -4.67 -1.29
CA PHE A 46 -3.05 -4.78 -2.21
C PHE A 46 -2.86 -3.85 -3.41
N VAL A 47 -3.32 -4.25 -4.59
CA VAL A 47 -3.43 -3.33 -5.73
C VAL A 47 -4.65 -2.45 -5.51
N SER A 48 -4.42 -1.17 -5.24
CA SER A 48 -5.49 -0.18 -5.10
C SER A 48 -6.00 0.29 -6.46
N ARG A 49 -5.08 0.53 -7.40
CA ARG A 49 -5.40 1.05 -8.73
C ARG A 49 -4.30 0.75 -9.72
N VAL A 50 -4.68 0.57 -10.97
CA VAL A 50 -3.76 0.55 -12.12
C VAL A 50 -4.20 1.61 -13.11
N ASP A 51 -3.32 2.53 -13.44
CA ASP A 51 -3.55 3.58 -14.43
C ASP A 51 -2.63 3.36 -15.65
N THR A 52 -3.08 3.79 -16.82
CA THR A 52 -2.31 3.72 -18.06
C THR A 52 -2.21 5.12 -18.68
N PRO A 53 -1.33 5.99 -18.15
CA PRO A 53 -1.24 7.38 -18.58
C PRO A 53 -0.74 7.51 -20.01
N ILE A 54 0.07 6.57 -20.46
CA ILE A 54 0.61 6.50 -21.81
C ILE A 54 0.59 5.03 -22.25
N SER A 55 0.38 4.77 -23.53
CA SER A 55 0.42 3.40 -24.09
C SER A 55 1.73 2.69 -23.73
N GLY A 56 1.62 1.49 -23.18
CA GLY A 56 2.77 0.67 -22.75
C GLY A 56 3.41 1.08 -21.41
N VAL A 57 2.81 2.03 -20.69
CA VAL A 57 3.25 2.42 -19.34
C VAL A 57 2.10 2.26 -18.36
N TYR A 58 2.32 1.46 -17.34
CA TYR A 58 1.34 1.19 -16.27
C TYR A 58 1.84 1.76 -14.95
N LEU A 59 1.01 2.57 -14.28
CA LEU A 59 1.21 2.98 -12.90
C LEU A 59 0.40 2.06 -12.00
N THR A 60 1.08 1.32 -11.14
CA THR A 60 0.40 0.48 -10.13
C THR A 60 0.52 1.16 -8.77
N THR A 61 -0.62 1.47 -8.18
CA THR A 61 -0.71 2.00 -6.82
C THR A 61 -1.01 0.84 -5.86
N PHE A 62 -0.09 0.61 -4.93
CA PHE A 62 -0.25 -0.37 -3.87
C PHE A 62 -0.73 0.29 -2.59
N ASP A 63 -1.71 -0.34 -1.95
CA ASP A 63 -2.12 -0.12 -0.56
C ASP A 63 -1.30 -1.06 0.32
N ILE A 64 -0.36 -0.52 1.09
CA ILE A 64 0.44 -1.26 2.06
C ILE A 64 -0.20 -1.05 3.44
N ARG A 65 -1.07 -1.99 3.84
CA ARG A 65 -1.89 -1.87 5.03
C ARG A 65 -1.19 -2.45 6.26
N LEU A 66 -0.87 -1.59 7.24
CA LEU A 66 -0.11 -1.95 8.44
C LEU A 66 -1.00 -2.25 9.63
N THR A 67 -2.17 -1.61 9.72
CA THR A 67 -3.13 -1.81 10.82
C THR A 67 -4.47 -2.26 10.28
N LEU A 68 -5.28 -2.89 11.12
CA LEU A 68 -6.66 -3.27 10.79
C LEU A 68 -7.56 -2.03 10.90
N PRO A 69 -8.11 -1.48 9.79
CA PRO A 69 -8.91 -0.27 9.84
C PRO A 69 -10.10 -0.43 10.79
N ASN A 70 -10.37 0.57 11.60
CA ASN A 70 -11.47 0.63 12.58
C ASN A 70 -11.49 -0.48 13.64
N ARG A 71 -10.51 -1.39 13.64
CA ARG A 71 -10.37 -2.50 14.61
C ARG A 71 -9.11 -2.37 15.45
N GLU A 72 -8.18 -1.50 15.07
CA GLU A 72 -6.96 -1.19 15.79
C GLU A 72 -6.68 0.31 15.80
N ALA A 73 -5.84 0.75 16.73
CA ALA A 73 -5.33 2.11 16.71
C ALA A 73 -4.53 2.37 15.42
N HIS A 74 -4.70 3.55 14.86
CA HIS A 74 -3.91 4.01 13.72
C HIS A 74 -2.43 4.19 14.11
N ILE A 75 -1.56 4.30 13.12
CA ILE A 75 -0.14 4.62 13.31
C ILE A 75 -0.05 6.08 13.80
N PRO A 76 0.65 6.38 14.91
CA PRO A 76 0.90 7.77 15.29
C PRO A 76 1.57 8.54 14.15
N PRO A 77 1.16 9.81 13.91
CA PRO A 77 1.67 10.58 12.77
C PRO A 77 3.19 10.69 12.72
N GLU A 78 3.86 10.89 13.86
CA GLU A 78 5.32 10.97 13.97
C GLU A 78 6.02 9.63 13.64
N ALA A 79 5.37 8.51 13.93
CA ALA A 79 5.88 7.19 13.55
C ALA A 79 5.63 6.91 12.06
N SER A 80 4.51 7.39 11.53
CA SER A 80 4.19 7.33 10.10
C SER A 80 5.21 8.13 9.28
N HIS A 81 5.53 9.35 9.69
CA HIS A 81 6.55 10.20 9.09
C HIS A 81 7.95 9.54 9.12
N THR A 82 8.30 8.89 10.24
CA THR A 82 9.55 8.13 10.34
C THR A 82 9.60 6.95 9.37
N ILE A 83 8.50 6.18 9.25
CA ILE A 83 8.41 5.07 8.28
C ILE A 83 8.54 5.61 6.85
N GLU A 84 7.88 6.73 6.54
CA GLU A 84 7.96 7.37 5.23
C GLU A 84 9.41 7.65 4.84
N HIS A 85 10.19 8.37 5.68
CA HIS A 85 11.58 8.69 5.42
C HIS A 85 12.42 7.45 5.16
N LEU A 86 12.33 6.44 6.05
CA LEU A 86 13.16 5.26 5.96
C LEU A 86 12.79 4.36 4.77
N VAL A 87 11.50 4.13 4.54
CA VAL A 87 11.05 3.28 3.42
C VAL A 87 11.25 3.99 2.08
N ALA A 88 10.92 5.28 1.96
CA ALA A 88 11.14 6.05 0.75
C ALA A 88 12.62 6.05 0.33
N THR A 89 13.53 6.22 1.31
CA THR A 89 14.97 6.11 1.07
C THR A 89 15.36 4.71 0.62
N TYR A 90 14.87 3.67 1.31
CA TYR A 90 15.21 2.28 0.98
C TYR A 90 14.78 1.90 -0.45
N VAL A 91 13.54 2.18 -0.83
CA VAL A 91 13.00 1.76 -2.14
C VAL A 91 13.67 2.51 -3.29
N ARG A 92 14.05 3.78 -3.09
CA ARG A 92 14.78 4.58 -4.09
C ARG A 92 16.28 4.27 -4.18
N ASN A 93 16.81 3.48 -3.25
CA ASN A 93 18.18 2.95 -3.31
C ASN A 93 18.23 1.47 -3.71
N ASN A 94 17.08 0.83 -3.96
CA ASN A 94 17.04 -0.56 -4.42
C ASN A 94 17.46 -0.66 -5.89
N VAL A 95 18.42 -1.52 -6.20
CA VAL A 95 19.02 -1.61 -7.55
C VAL A 95 17.99 -1.96 -8.63
N GLU A 96 17.01 -2.81 -8.33
CA GLU A 96 15.99 -3.26 -9.28
C GLU A 96 14.86 -2.24 -9.47
N TRP A 97 14.51 -1.50 -8.39
CA TRP A 97 13.29 -0.71 -8.34
C TRP A 97 13.49 0.81 -8.33
N LYS A 98 14.71 1.31 -8.04
CA LYS A 98 14.97 2.75 -7.84
C LYS A 98 14.40 3.65 -8.96
N ASP A 99 14.54 3.21 -10.21
CA ASP A 99 14.10 3.98 -11.37
C ASP A 99 12.62 3.79 -11.71
N LYS A 100 11.90 2.94 -10.95
CA LYS A 100 10.48 2.64 -11.13
C LYS A 100 9.60 3.19 -9.99
N ILE A 101 10.20 3.73 -8.93
CA ILE A 101 9.46 4.30 -7.79
C ILE A 101 8.98 5.70 -8.14
N VAL A 102 7.66 5.88 -8.13
CA VAL A 102 7.03 7.19 -8.32
C VAL A 102 6.84 7.88 -6.97
N TYR A 103 6.20 7.17 -6.02
CA TYR A 103 5.86 7.73 -4.72
C TYR A 103 5.79 6.67 -3.64
N PHE A 104 6.17 7.04 -2.43
CA PHE A 104 5.85 6.32 -1.20
C PHE A 104 5.48 7.35 -0.13
N GLY A 105 4.35 7.17 0.53
CA GLY A 105 3.92 8.05 1.61
C GLY A 105 2.68 7.55 2.35
N PRO A 106 2.35 8.15 3.51
CA PRO A 106 1.27 7.71 4.36
C PRO A 106 -0.10 7.99 3.76
N MET A 107 -1.06 7.16 4.11
CA MET A 107 -2.47 7.44 3.89
C MET A 107 -2.98 8.44 4.93
N GLY A 108 -3.90 9.31 4.55
CA GLY A 108 -4.52 10.28 5.47
C GLY A 108 -5.24 9.62 6.66
N CYS A 109 -5.67 8.36 6.53
CA CYS A 109 -6.26 7.58 7.63
C CYS A 109 -5.24 6.96 8.59
N LEU A 110 -3.94 7.10 8.32
CA LEU A 110 -2.83 6.58 9.14
C LEU A 110 -2.88 5.08 9.42
N THR A 111 -3.52 4.29 8.56
CA THR A 111 -3.58 2.83 8.71
C THR A 111 -2.64 2.08 7.78
N GLY A 112 -1.97 2.80 6.89
CA GLY A 112 -1.02 2.26 5.92
C GLY A 112 -0.37 3.33 5.07
N PHE A 113 0.24 2.89 3.98
CA PHE A 113 1.01 3.71 3.04
C PHE A 113 0.61 3.39 1.60
N TYR A 114 0.77 4.37 0.72
CA TYR A 114 0.75 4.12 -0.72
C TYR A 114 2.18 3.98 -1.25
N LEU A 115 2.38 2.95 -2.08
CA LEU A 115 3.55 2.82 -2.94
C LEU A 115 3.06 2.87 -4.38
N ILE A 116 3.56 3.82 -5.16
CA ILE A 116 3.24 3.93 -6.59
C ILE A 116 4.49 3.61 -7.38
N VAL A 117 4.35 2.67 -8.29
CA VAL A 117 5.43 2.26 -9.19
C VAL A 117 4.95 2.29 -10.63
N TYR A 118 5.87 2.46 -11.59
CA TYR A 118 5.56 2.26 -12.98
C TYR A 118 6.37 1.12 -13.59
N ASP A 119 5.78 0.44 -14.57
CA ASP A 119 6.46 -0.59 -15.37
C ASP A 119 5.77 -0.71 -16.75
N ARG A 120 6.32 -1.49 -17.65
CA ARG A 120 5.72 -1.82 -18.96
C ARG A 120 4.50 -2.74 -18.84
N HIS A 121 4.31 -3.37 -17.72
CA HIS A 121 3.16 -4.21 -17.37
C HIS A 121 2.70 -3.88 -15.96
N PRO A 122 1.41 -4.12 -15.62
CA PRO A 122 0.93 -4.00 -14.26
C PRO A 122 1.79 -4.84 -13.30
N VAL A 123 2.19 -4.23 -12.18
CA VAL A 123 2.98 -4.93 -11.17
C VAL A 123 2.04 -5.63 -10.19
N THR A 124 2.29 -6.93 -9.92
CA THR A 124 1.49 -7.69 -8.96
C THR A 124 1.99 -7.52 -7.53
N PRO A 125 1.13 -7.77 -6.50
CA PRO A 125 1.55 -7.74 -5.11
C PRO A 125 2.68 -8.71 -4.80
N GLU A 126 2.68 -9.89 -5.40
CA GLU A 126 3.74 -10.88 -5.23
C GLU A 126 5.09 -10.36 -5.71
N LYS A 127 5.10 -9.70 -6.89
CA LYS A 127 6.32 -9.15 -7.49
C LYS A 127 6.94 -8.06 -6.62
N ILE A 128 6.13 -7.17 -6.03
CA ILE A 128 6.61 -6.06 -5.20
C ILE A 128 6.85 -6.46 -3.73
N SER A 129 6.30 -7.59 -3.28
CA SER A 129 6.29 -7.98 -1.87
C SER A 129 7.68 -8.09 -1.26
N SER A 130 8.65 -8.59 -2.02
CA SER A 130 10.05 -8.71 -1.56
C SER A 130 10.66 -7.34 -1.26
N LEU A 131 10.46 -6.36 -2.15
CA LEU A 131 10.92 -4.98 -1.94
C LEU A 131 10.29 -4.39 -0.67
N VAL A 132 8.97 -4.48 -0.56
CA VAL A 132 8.22 -3.93 0.58
C VAL A 132 8.67 -4.57 1.88
N LEU A 133 8.71 -5.90 1.96
CA LEU A 133 9.14 -6.60 3.17
C LEU A 133 10.58 -6.26 3.58
N ASN A 134 11.49 -6.13 2.63
CA ASN A 134 12.87 -5.77 2.93
C ASN A 134 12.99 -4.31 3.39
N ALA A 135 12.20 -3.39 2.84
CA ALA A 135 12.12 -2.01 3.31
C ALA A 135 11.61 -1.94 4.76
N PHE A 136 10.56 -2.68 5.12
CA PHE A 136 10.08 -2.71 6.49
C PHE A 136 11.04 -3.46 7.45
N LYS A 137 11.75 -4.48 6.99
CA LYS A 137 12.85 -5.10 7.77
C LYS A 137 14.00 -4.11 7.99
N PHE A 138 14.29 -3.24 7.03
CA PHE A 138 15.26 -2.16 7.20
C PHE A 138 14.80 -1.21 8.31
N VAL A 139 13.54 -0.75 8.34
CA VAL A 139 13.00 0.06 9.44
C VAL A 139 13.18 -0.63 10.79
N VAL A 140 12.88 -1.94 10.90
CA VAL A 140 13.04 -2.71 12.15
C VAL A 140 14.48 -2.72 12.65
N ARG A 141 15.45 -2.82 11.73
CA ARG A 141 16.88 -2.92 12.04
C ARG A 141 17.58 -1.57 12.16
N PHE A 142 16.95 -0.51 11.69
CA PHE A 142 17.54 0.82 11.61
C PHE A 142 18.05 1.28 12.99
N ARG A 143 19.18 1.95 13.02
CA ARG A 143 19.79 2.54 14.22
C ARG A 143 20.35 3.92 13.88
N GLY A 144 20.38 4.79 14.84
CA GLY A 144 20.86 6.16 14.67
C GLY A 144 19.74 7.16 14.37
N GLU A 145 20.11 8.32 13.91
CA GLU A 145 19.21 9.39 13.54
C GLU A 145 18.43 9.04 12.26
N VAL A 146 17.16 9.48 12.19
CA VAL A 146 16.32 9.21 11.01
C VAL A 146 16.91 9.92 9.80
N ILE A 147 17.03 9.21 8.69
CA ILE A 147 17.57 9.76 7.44
C ILE A 147 16.70 10.93 6.99
N GLY A 148 17.32 12.04 6.62
CA GLY A 148 16.62 13.25 6.17
C GLY A 148 15.93 14.03 7.30
N ALA A 149 16.17 13.73 8.58
CA ALA A 149 15.59 14.45 9.71
C ALA A 149 16.44 15.64 10.13
N THR A 150 16.81 16.50 9.19
CA THR A 150 17.49 17.77 9.44
C THR A 150 16.61 18.96 9.05
N LYS A 151 16.93 20.15 9.51
CA LYS A 151 16.19 21.37 9.18
C LYS A 151 16.17 21.69 7.70
N GLU A 152 17.24 21.30 7.02
CA GLU A 152 17.46 21.54 5.59
C GLU A 152 16.71 20.54 4.72
N GLU A 153 16.50 19.31 5.24
CA GLU A 153 15.98 18.20 4.46
C GLU A 153 14.50 17.92 4.72
N CYS A 154 13.97 18.36 5.87
CA CYS A 154 12.60 18.05 6.28
C CYS A 154 11.88 19.28 6.90
N GLY A 155 10.68 19.53 6.41
CA GLY A 155 9.83 20.61 6.92
C GLY A 155 9.36 20.42 8.38
N SER A 156 9.50 19.23 8.95
CA SER A 156 9.13 18.88 10.33
C SER A 156 10.15 17.92 10.93
N TYR A 157 11.42 18.25 10.86
CA TYR A 157 12.54 17.38 11.22
C TYR A 157 12.51 16.82 12.66
N LEU A 158 11.84 17.49 13.60
CA LEU A 158 11.65 17.03 14.98
C LEU A 158 10.46 16.06 15.13
N PHE A 159 9.63 15.94 14.11
CA PHE A 159 8.39 15.15 14.16
C PHE A 159 8.64 13.69 13.75
N HIS A 160 9.46 12.99 14.52
CA HIS A 160 9.82 11.61 14.30
C HIS A 160 9.70 10.76 15.57
N ASN A 161 9.36 9.46 15.42
CA ASN A 161 9.30 8.49 16.50
C ASN A 161 9.79 7.12 16.03
N LEU A 162 11.11 6.94 16.01
CA LEU A 162 11.74 5.70 15.55
C LEU A 162 11.33 4.45 16.38
N PRO A 163 11.28 4.49 17.72
CA PRO A 163 10.83 3.32 18.50
C PRO A 163 9.43 2.83 18.13
N VAL A 164 8.48 3.74 17.97
CA VAL A 164 7.11 3.41 17.59
C VAL A 164 7.04 2.95 16.13
N ALA A 165 7.75 3.61 15.21
CA ALA A 165 7.87 3.20 13.82
C ALA A 165 8.36 1.75 13.69
N LYS A 166 9.39 1.38 14.45
CA LYS A 166 9.93 -0.01 14.49
C LYS A 166 8.91 -1.01 15.00
N LYS A 167 8.08 -0.64 15.98
CA LYS A 167 7.01 -1.50 16.51
C LYS A 167 5.98 -1.85 15.42
N TYR A 168 5.50 -0.84 14.68
CA TYR A 168 4.55 -1.07 13.58
C TYR A 168 5.18 -1.84 12.42
N ALA A 169 6.40 -1.50 12.02
CA ALA A 169 7.13 -2.22 11.00
C ALA A 169 7.35 -3.71 11.37
N LYS A 170 7.74 -4.00 12.62
CA LYS A 170 7.91 -5.36 13.13
C LYS A 170 6.59 -6.14 13.09
N LYS A 171 5.48 -5.52 13.52
CA LYS A 171 4.13 -6.14 13.50
C LYS A 171 3.71 -6.51 12.08
N PHE A 172 3.95 -5.61 11.12
CA PHE A 172 3.66 -5.85 9.71
C PHE A 172 4.50 -6.99 9.12
N VAL A 173 5.83 -6.94 9.29
CA VAL A 173 6.75 -8.00 8.79
C VAL A 173 6.38 -9.36 9.37
N HIS A 174 6.08 -9.43 10.67
CA HIS A 174 5.65 -10.65 11.34
C HIS A 174 4.36 -11.20 10.74
N TYR A 175 3.35 -10.35 10.59
CA TYR A 175 2.06 -10.75 10.01
C TYR A 175 2.22 -11.32 8.59
N MET A 176 2.96 -10.62 7.74
CA MET A 176 3.24 -11.05 6.36
C MET A 176 3.99 -12.40 6.32
N TYR A 177 4.94 -12.59 7.23
CA TYR A 177 5.70 -13.84 7.32
C TYR A 177 4.81 -15.03 7.70
N PHE A 178 3.96 -14.88 8.72
CA PHE A 178 3.08 -15.95 9.17
C PHE A 178 1.95 -16.28 8.19
N ASN A 179 1.49 -15.28 7.44
CA ASN A 179 0.41 -15.45 6.47
C ASN A 179 0.90 -15.62 5.02
N ARG A 180 2.18 -15.86 4.79
CA ARG A 180 2.76 -15.95 3.43
C ARG A 180 2.15 -17.02 2.53
N ASN A 181 1.55 -18.07 3.14
CA ASN A 181 0.86 -19.14 2.42
C ASN A 181 -0.63 -18.81 2.15
N HIS A 182 -1.15 -17.74 2.72
CA HIS A 182 -2.54 -17.27 2.56
C HIS A 182 -2.56 -16.02 1.66
N LYS A 183 -2.21 -16.22 0.38
CA LYS A 183 -2.04 -15.11 -0.58
C LYS A 183 -3.28 -14.25 -0.75
N ASP A 184 -4.46 -14.85 -0.78
CA ASP A 184 -5.71 -14.11 -0.90
C ASP A 184 -5.93 -13.15 0.29
N MET A 185 -5.46 -13.54 1.48
CA MET A 185 -5.59 -12.74 2.68
C MET A 185 -4.67 -11.52 2.71
N ILE A 186 -3.47 -11.63 2.11
CA ILE A 186 -2.42 -10.60 2.18
C ILE A 186 -2.23 -9.81 0.88
N PHE A 187 -2.81 -10.28 -0.24
CA PHE A 187 -2.62 -9.66 -1.57
C PHE A 187 -3.92 -9.29 -2.28
N CYS A 188 -5.06 -9.76 -1.79
CA CYS A 188 -6.36 -9.43 -2.37
C CYS A 188 -7.20 -8.62 -1.39
N TYR A 189 -7.89 -7.60 -1.89
CA TYR A 189 -8.93 -6.95 -1.10
C TYR A 189 -10.03 -7.96 -0.77
N PRO A 190 -10.61 -7.87 0.44
CA PRO A 190 -11.75 -8.71 0.78
C PRO A 190 -12.90 -8.44 -0.20
N THR A 191 -13.45 -9.50 -0.75
CA THR A 191 -14.71 -9.43 -1.48
C THR A 191 -15.83 -9.06 -0.50
N SER A 192 -16.75 -8.19 -0.90
CA SER A 192 -17.99 -7.95 -0.17
C SER A 192 -18.65 -9.29 0.17
N ASN A 193 -19.21 -9.40 1.38
CA ASN A 193 -19.85 -10.61 1.88
C ASN A 193 -20.77 -11.24 0.80
N PRO A 194 -20.68 -12.56 0.55
CA PRO A 194 -21.59 -13.25 -0.40
C PRO A 194 -23.03 -13.41 0.11
N LYS A 195 -23.48 -12.56 1.04
CA LYS A 195 -24.83 -12.60 1.65
C LYS A 195 -25.73 -11.43 1.29
N GLU A 196 -25.41 -10.67 0.26
CA GLU A 196 -26.28 -9.64 -0.31
C GLU A 196 -26.44 -9.89 -1.83
N GLU A 197 -26.87 -11.11 -2.20
CA GLU A 197 -27.55 -11.42 -3.46
C GLU A 197 -28.99 -11.84 -3.17
#